data_27e6d98efb1dabc175ba732370c79099
#
_entry.id   27e6d98efb1dabc175ba732370c79099
#
_cell.length_a   1.000
_cell.length_b   1.000
_cell.length_c   1.000
_cell.angle_alpha   90.00
_cell.angle_beta   90.00
_cell.angle_gamma   90.00
#
_symmetry.space_group_name_H-M   'P 1'
#
loop_
_entity.id
_entity.type
_entity.pdbx_description
1 polymer ?
#
loop_
_entity_poly.entity_id
_entity_poly.type
_entity_poly.pdbx_seq_one_letter_code
_entity_poly.pdbx_strand_id
1 'polypeptide(L)'
;MCIRDSLNAEQLHRLHEAGVTSYHHNIETSRRNFPNICTTHTYDMKIETLKLVKAEGMWACSGGIIGMGEDWEDRLDMAISLAEVGVDSIPLNALMPIKGTPLENERRLTEPEILRTIAFFRYINPEADIRLGAGRALLTGDGIKAFQSGASATITGNMLTTVAVSYTHLTLPTT
;
A
#
# COMPACT_ATOMS: atom_id res chain seq x y z
N MET A 1 -7.39 -9.06 -13.34
CA MET A 1 -8.14 -10.21 -12.78
C MET A 1 -7.23 -10.93 -11.80
N CYS A 2 -7.45 -10.72 -10.52
CA CYS A 2 -6.63 -11.31 -9.46
C CYS A 2 -7.16 -12.72 -9.14
N ILE A 3 -6.56 -13.75 -9.70
CA ILE A 3 -6.97 -15.15 -9.52
C ILE A 3 -6.47 -15.73 -8.19
N ARG A 4 -5.64 -14.97 -7.42
CA ARG A 4 -4.95 -15.44 -6.20
C ARG A 4 -5.27 -14.62 -4.95
N ASP A 5 -6.33 -13.82 -4.96
CA ASP A 5 -6.50 -12.76 -3.98
C ASP A 5 -7.22 -13.17 -2.68
N SER A 6 -7.64 -14.40 -2.53
CA SER A 6 -8.27 -14.86 -1.30
C SER A 6 -7.94 -16.33 -1.07
N LEU A 7 -6.93 -16.57 -0.25
CA LEU A 7 -6.61 -17.91 0.22
C LEU A 7 -7.42 -18.19 1.49
N ASN A 8 -7.83 -19.45 1.63
CA ASN A 8 -8.43 -19.94 2.87
C ASN A 8 -7.34 -20.36 3.89
N ALA A 9 -7.74 -20.64 5.13
CA ALA A 9 -6.84 -21.00 6.21
C ALA A 9 -5.96 -22.22 5.87
N GLU A 10 -6.51 -23.27 5.25
CA GLU A 10 -5.75 -24.46 4.87
C GLU A 10 -4.65 -24.14 3.85
N GLN A 11 -4.96 -23.31 2.85
CA GLN A 11 -3.99 -22.90 1.84
C GLN A 11 -2.86 -22.05 2.42
N LEU A 12 -3.19 -21.13 3.34
CA LEU A 12 -2.21 -20.31 4.05
C LEU A 12 -1.33 -21.16 4.95
N HIS A 13 -1.91 -22.09 5.69
CA HIS A 13 -1.17 -23.05 6.51
C HIS A 13 -0.15 -23.87 5.69
N ARG A 14 -0.57 -24.41 4.54
CA ARG A 14 0.33 -25.13 3.63
C ARG A 14 1.46 -24.27 3.07
N LEU A 15 1.19 -22.97 2.81
CA LEU A 15 2.24 -22.04 2.40
C LEU A 15 3.25 -21.79 3.54
N HIS A 16 2.75 -21.63 4.77
CA HIS A 16 3.59 -21.43 5.94
C HIS A 16 4.47 -22.66 6.19
N GLU A 17 3.92 -23.89 6.14
CA GLU A 17 4.70 -25.12 6.25
C GLU A 17 5.75 -25.27 5.14
N ALA A 18 5.48 -24.74 3.94
CA ALA A 18 6.44 -24.71 2.84
C ALA A 18 7.53 -23.62 3.00
N GLY A 19 7.54 -22.89 4.12
CA GLY A 19 8.54 -21.87 4.44
C GLY A 19 8.20 -20.45 3.99
N VAL A 20 6.96 -20.17 3.58
CA VAL A 20 6.51 -18.80 3.28
C VAL A 20 6.28 -18.06 4.59
N THR A 21 7.05 -17.02 4.84
CA THR A 21 6.99 -16.24 6.09
C THR A 21 6.26 -14.91 5.96
N SER A 22 5.96 -14.47 4.73
CA SER A 22 5.31 -13.20 4.45
C SER A 22 4.28 -13.32 3.34
N TYR A 23 3.13 -12.67 3.50
CA TYR A 23 2.06 -12.67 2.51
C TYR A 23 1.62 -11.25 2.18
N HIS A 24 1.56 -10.95 0.87
CA HIS A 24 1.13 -9.65 0.38
C HIS A 24 -0.31 -9.71 -0.14
N HIS A 25 -1.17 -8.85 0.41
CA HIS A 25 -2.58 -8.78 0.03
C HIS A 25 -3.15 -7.39 0.27
N ASN A 26 -3.16 -6.54 -0.74
CA ASN A 26 -3.66 -5.17 -0.60
C ASN A 26 -5.17 -5.11 -0.38
N ILE A 27 -5.60 -4.19 0.49
CA ILE A 27 -7.01 -3.79 0.60
C ILE A 27 -7.41 -2.76 -0.46
N GLU A 28 -6.45 -2.17 -1.15
CA GLU A 28 -6.50 -1.23 -2.27
C GLU A 28 -7.00 0.18 -1.89
N THR A 29 -8.11 0.31 -1.18
CA THR A 29 -8.73 1.58 -0.79
C THR A 29 -9.57 1.39 0.48
N SER A 30 -10.42 2.36 0.86
CA SER A 30 -11.38 2.24 1.96
C SER A 30 -12.50 1.26 1.67
N ARG A 31 -13.20 0.83 2.73
CA ARG A 31 -14.43 0.02 2.62
C ARG A 31 -15.50 0.71 1.76
N ARG A 32 -15.67 2.03 1.94
CA ARG A 32 -16.68 2.83 1.23
C ARG A 32 -16.34 2.93 -0.26
N ASN A 33 -15.08 3.15 -0.61
CA ASN A 33 -14.66 3.34 -2.00
C ASN A 33 -14.39 2.02 -2.74
N PHE A 34 -14.19 0.92 -2.03
CA PHE A 34 -13.84 -0.38 -2.62
C PHE A 34 -14.79 -0.86 -3.73
N PRO A 35 -16.13 -0.74 -3.60
CA PRO A 35 -17.07 -1.15 -4.67
C PRO A 35 -16.91 -0.38 -5.99
N ASN A 36 -16.36 0.83 -5.94
CA ASN A 36 -16.10 1.65 -7.13
C ASN A 36 -14.86 1.17 -7.89
N ILE A 37 -13.95 0.45 -7.22
CA ILE A 37 -12.66 0.04 -7.75
C ILE A 37 -12.66 -1.45 -8.11
N CYS A 38 -13.32 -2.28 -7.33
CA CYS A 38 -13.30 -3.73 -7.48
C CYS A 38 -14.71 -4.31 -7.44
N THR A 39 -15.07 -5.05 -8.50
CA THR A 39 -16.38 -5.72 -8.62
C THR A 39 -16.29 -7.25 -8.47
N THR A 40 -15.09 -7.81 -8.40
CA THR A 40 -14.86 -9.27 -8.36
C THR A 40 -14.69 -9.83 -6.95
N HIS A 41 -14.41 -8.96 -5.98
CA HIS A 41 -14.20 -9.30 -4.57
C HIS A 41 -14.91 -8.30 -3.68
N THR A 42 -15.13 -8.66 -2.43
CA THR A 42 -15.62 -7.73 -1.41
C THR A 42 -14.46 -7.25 -0.53
N TYR A 43 -14.62 -6.10 0.07
CA TYR A 43 -13.65 -5.58 1.04
C TYR A 43 -13.46 -6.53 2.23
N ASP A 44 -14.57 -7.15 2.71
CA ASP A 44 -14.53 -8.09 3.82
C ASP A 44 -13.69 -9.33 3.52
N MET A 45 -13.72 -9.83 2.28
CA MET A 45 -12.85 -10.94 1.85
C MET A 45 -11.37 -10.56 1.96
N LYS A 46 -11.01 -9.30 1.67
CA LYS A 46 -9.64 -8.80 1.81
C LYS A 46 -9.19 -8.79 3.28
N ILE A 47 -10.03 -8.22 4.15
CA ILE A 47 -9.77 -8.15 5.59
C ILE A 47 -9.66 -9.56 6.20
N GLU A 48 -10.58 -10.47 5.83
CA GLU A 48 -10.56 -11.84 6.35
C GLU A 48 -9.29 -12.59 5.96
N THR A 49 -8.86 -12.47 4.70
CA THR A 49 -7.59 -13.08 4.27
C THR A 49 -6.40 -12.56 5.10
N LEU A 50 -6.34 -11.25 5.37
CA LEU A 50 -5.27 -10.68 6.19
C LEU A 50 -5.30 -11.17 7.64
N LYS A 51 -6.50 -11.31 8.23
CA LYS A 51 -6.66 -11.89 9.57
C LYS A 51 -6.16 -13.34 9.62
N LEU A 52 -6.47 -14.14 8.60
CA LEU A 52 -5.97 -15.51 8.48
C LEU A 52 -4.44 -15.54 8.35
N VAL A 53 -3.84 -14.63 7.58
CA VAL A 53 -2.37 -14.48 7.47
C VAL A 53 -1.74 -14.21 8.83
N LYS A 54 -2.32 -13.30 9.61
CA LYS A 54 -1.84 -12.99 10.98
C LYS A 54 -2.04 -14.16 11.93
N ALA A 55 -3.16 -14.89 11.83
CA ALA A 55 -3.42 -16.06 12.66
C ALA A 55 -2.42 -17.20 12.42
N GLU A 56 -1.90 -17.32 11.18
CA GLU A 56 -0.83 -18.28 10.83
C GLU A 56 0.56 -17.79 11.28
N GLY A 57 0.68 -16.62 11.91
CA GLY A 57 1.97 -16.07 12.34
C GLY A 57 2.85 -15.54 11.20
N MET A 58 2.29 -15.38 10.02
CA MET A 58 3.02 -14.81 8.88
C MET A 58 3.03 -13.28 8.94
N TRP A 59 4.06 -12.67 8.38
CA TRP A 59 4.14 -11.22 8.18
C TRP A 59 3.12 -10.78 7.12
N ALA A 60 2.20 -9.92 7.51
CA ALA A 60 1.16 -9.38 6.65
C ALA A 60 1.60 -8.06 6.00
N CYS A 61 1.66 -8.04 4.67
CA CYS A 61 1.91 -6.83 3.90
C CYS A 61 0.61 -6.43 3.18
N SER A 62 0.05 -5.28 3.56
CA SER A 62 -1.19 -4.76 2.97
C SER A 62 -1.20 -3.25 2.97
N GLY A 63 -1.64 -2.68 1.87
CA GLY A 63 -1.80 -1.25 1.68
C GLY A 63 -2.77 -0.98 0.55
N GLY A 64 -2.51 0.09 -0.21
CA GLY A 64 -3.40 0.44 -1.31
C GLY A 64 -2.85 1.55 -2.19
N ILE A 65 -3.75 2.08 -3.02
CA ILE A 65 -3.48 3.14 -3.96
C ILE A 65 -4.29 4.37 -3.56
N ILE A 66 -3.63 5.51 -3.44
CA ILE A 66 -4.27 6.81 -3.22
C ILE A 66 -4.33 7.62 -4.52
N GLY A 67 -5.40 8.41 -4.67
CA GLY A 67 -5.67 9.18 -5.90
C GLY A 67 -6.63 8.50 -6.87
N MET A 68 -7.38 7.48 -6.41
CA MET A 68 -8.39 6.78 -7.21
C MET A 68 -9.82 7.33 -7.01
N GLY A 69 -9.93 8.61 -6.67
CA GLY A 69 -11.22 9.26 -6.39
C GLY A 69 -11.67 9.22 -4.94
N GLU A 70 -10.89 8.61 -4.07
CA GLU A 70 -11.13 8.59 -2.62
C GLU A 70 -10.91 9.99 -2.00
N ASP A 71 -11.57 10.25 -0.87
CA ASP A 71 -11.36 11.46 -0.06
C ASP A 71 -10.45 11.21 1.16
N TRP A 72 -10.34 12.21 2.05
CA TRP A 72 -9.51 12.10 3.26
C TRP A 72 -10.08 11.13 4.28
N GLU A 73 -11.39 11.00 4.38
CA GLU A 73 -12.06 10.05 5.28
C GLU A 73 -11.78 8.62 4.82
N ASP A 74 -11.77 8.38 3.51
CA ASP A 74 -11.41 7.09 2.94
C ASP A 74 -9.96 6.69 3.27
N ARG A 75 -9.02 7.63 3.19
CA ARG A 75 -7.61 7.38 3.55
C ARG A 75 -7.45 7.08 5.04
N LEU A 76 -8.22 7.77 5.87
CA LEU A 76 -8.25 7.52 7.31
C LEU A 76 -8.84 6.14 7.62
N ASP A 77 -9.98 5.78 7.01
CA ASP A 77 -10.62 4.46 7.16
C ASP A 77 -9.67 3.34 6.74
N MET A 78 -8.95 3.52 5.62
CA MET A 78 -7.94 2.56 5.16
C MET A 78 -6.82 2.38 6.20
N ALA A 79 -6.29 3.47 6.76
CA ALA A 79 -5.23 3.42 7.76
C ALA A 79 -5.68 2.73 9.05
N ILE A 80 -6.91 3.01 9.51
CA ILE A 80 -7.52 2.39 10.71
C ILE A 80 -7.75 0.90 10.47
N SER A 81 -8.33 0.52 9.33
CA SER A 81 -8.58 -0.88 8.99
C SER A 81 -7.30 -1.72 8.99
N LEU A 82 -6.19 -1.15 8.49
CA LEU A 82 -4.88 -1.81 8.51
C LEU A 82 -4.31 -1.94 9.94
N ALA A 83 -4.52 -0.93 10.78
CA ALA A 83 -4.14 -0.97 12.20
C ALA A 83 -4.95 -2.01 12.98
N GLU A 84 -6.25 -2.12 12.75
CA GLU A 84 -7.12 -3.11 13.39
C GLU A 84 -6.73 -4.55 13.03
N VAL A 85 -6.25 -4.79 11.81
CA VAL A 85 -5.70 -6.08 11.42
C VAL A 85 -4.31 -6.32 12.02
N GLY A 86 -3.57 -5.27 12.32
CA GLY A 86 -2.18 -5.36 12.81
C GLY A 86 -1.21 -5.77 11.71
N VAL A 87 -1.33 -5.15 10.53
CA VAL A 87 -0.40 -5.43 9.42
C VAL A 87 1.01 -4.95 9.74
N ASP A 88 2.00 -5.68 9.24
CA ASP A 88 3.40 -5.40 9.54
C ASP A 88 4.03 -4.44 8.54
N SER A 89 3.47 -4.36 7.32
CA SER A 89 4.00 -3.51 6.24
C SER A 89 2.90 -2.93 5.37
N ILE A 90 2.97 -1.62 5.12
CA ILE A 90 1.95 -0.86 4.41
C ILE A 90 2.57 -0.19 3.18
N PRO A 91 2.50 -0.80 1.99
CA PRO A 91 2.85 -0.11 0.75
C PRO A 91 1.77 0.93 0.40
N LEU A 92 2.18 2.18 0.31
CA LEU A 92 1.38 3.28 -0.22
C LEU A 92 1.81 3.58 -1.65
N ASN A 93 0.85 3.54 -2.57
CA ASN A 93 1.05 3.85 -3.97
C ASN A 93 0.24 5.10 -4.34
N ALA A 94 0.86 6.11 -4.93
CA ALA A 94 0.15 7.23 -5.48
C ALA A 94 -0.16 6.98 -6.97
N LEU A 95 -1.44 7.12 -7.34
CA LEU A 95 -1.90 6.87 -8.69
C LEU A 95 -1.16 7.75 -9.71
N MET A 96 -0.66 7.13 -10.75
CA MET A 96 -0.18 7.78 -11.96
C MET A 96 -1.18 7.48 -13.09
N PRO A 97 -2.13 8.38 -13.40
CA PRO A 97 -3.14 8.16 -14.42
C PRO A 97 -2.51 7.84 -15.78
N ILE A 98 -2.99 6.76 -16.40
CA ILE A 98 -2.49 6.29 -17.70
C ILE A 98 -3.64 6.37 -18.72
N LYS A 99 -3.37 6.98 -19.86
CA LYS A 99 -4.34 7.10 -20.95
C LYS A 99 -4.83 5.72 -21.41
N GLY A 100 -6.14 5.61 -21.64
CA GLY A 100 -6.78 4.36 -22.04
C GLY A 100 -7.17 3.45 -20.89
N THR A 101 -6.97 3.89 -19.63
CA THR A 101 -7.44 3.16 -18.43
C THR A 101 -8.69 3.83 -17.84
N PRO A 102 -9.50 3.10 -17.02
CA PRO A 102 -10.68 3.69 -16.38
C PRO A 102 -10.39 4.92 -15.52
N LEU A 103 -9.17 5.04 -15.00
CA LEU A 103 -8.72 6.14 -14.13
C LEU A 103 -7.88 7.19 -14.86
N GLU A 104 -7.92 7.23 -16.20
CA GLU A 104 -7.10 8.16 -17.00
C GLU A 104 -7.38 9.65 -16.70
N ASN A 105 -8.60 9.96 -16.28
CA ASN A 105 -9.05 11.33 -15.98
C ASN A 105 -8.90 11.74 -14.53
N GLU A 106 -8.39 10.84 -13.67
CA GLU A 106 -8.13 11.19 -12.27
C GLU A 106 -7.02 12.23 -12.17
N ARG A 107 -7.18 13.18 -11.26
CA ARG A 107 -6.14 14.17 -11.02
C ARG A 107 -4.93 13.54 -10.35
N ARG A 108 -3.75 13.99 -10.72
CA ARG A 108 -2.54 13.64 -10.00
C ARG A 108 -2.55 14.26 -8.60
N LEU A 109 -2.13 13.47 -7.63
CA LEU A 109 -1.94 13.97 -6.28
C LEU A 109 -0.78 14.98 -6.23
N THR A 110 -0.90 15.95 -5.36
CA THR A 110 0.19 16.88 -5.06
C THR A 110 1.15 16.28 -4.02
N GLU A 111 2.41 16.72 -4.02
CA GLU A 111 3.39 16.29 -3.01
C GLU A 111 2.87 16.47 -1.57
N PRO A 112 2.28 17.62 -1.16
CA PRO A 112 1.73 17.77 0.19
C PRO A 112 0.64 16.76 0.54
N GLU A 113 -0.20 16.34 -0.42
CA GLU A 113 -1.23 15.33 -0.18
C GLU A 113 -0.61 13.96 0.12
N ILE A 114 0.41 13.58 -0.65
CA ILE A 114 1.12 12.30 -0.46
C ILE A 114 1.83 12.31 0.90
N LEU A 115 2.59 13.37 1.21
CA LEU A 115 3.32 13.48 2.46
C LEU A 115 2.39 13.48 3.69
N ARG A 116 1.27 14.18 3.61
CA ARG A 116 0.24 14.18 4.67
C ARG A 116 -0.37 12.80 4.85
N THR A 117 -0.64 12.06 3.76
CA THR A 117 -1.14 10.69 3.84
C THR A 117 -0.13 9.79 4.53
N ILE A 118 1.16 9.86 4.19
CA ILE A 118 2.21 9.09 4.85
C ILE A 118 2.24 9.40 6.35
N ALA A 119 2.16 10.68 6.74
CA ALA A 119 2.16 11.09 8.14
C ALA A 119 0.95 10.53 8.93
N PHE A 120 -0.24 10.54 8.32
CA PHE A 120 -1.42 9.91 8.92
C PHE A 120 -1.24 8.41 9.11
N PHE A 121 -0.76 7.73 8.08
CA PHE A 121 -0.53 6.29 8.16
C PHE A 121 0.48 5.95 9.25
N ARG A 122 1.57 6.73 9.36
CA ARG A 122 2.56 6.56 10.43
C ARG A 122 1.97 6.79 11.82
N TYR A 123 1.14 7.84 11.97
CA TYR A 123 0.53 8.15 13.26
C TYR A 123 -0.41 7.05 13.75
N ILE A 124 -1.20 6.47 12.82
CA ILE A 124 -2.17 5.42 13.14
C ILE A 124 -1.50 4.05 13.24
N ASN A 125 -0.44 3.79 12.48
CA ASN A 125 0.30 2.53 12.42
C ASN A 125 1.77 2.75 12.84
N PRO A 126 2.04 3.02 14.11
CA PRO A 126 3.38 3.44 14.56
C PRO A 126 4.45 2.36 14.38
N GLU A 127 4.07 1.08 14.42
CA GLU A 127 4.99 -0.06 14.35
C GLU A 127 5.14 -0.63 12.93
N ALA A 128 4.18 -0.37 12.04
CA ALA A 128 4.21 -0.92 10.69
C ALA A 128 5.26 -0.24 9.80
N ASP A 129 5.86 -0.99 8.89
CA ASP A 129 6.73 -0.45 7.86
C ASP A 129 5.93 0.26 6.77
N ILE A 130 5.91 1.59 6.77
CA ILE A 130 5.26 2.38 5.72
C ILE A 130 6.20 2.52 4.54
N ARG A 131 5.84 1.93 3.42
CA ARG A 131 6.68 1.90 2.22
C ARG A 131 6.06 2.73 1.10
N LEU A 132 6.81 3.69 0.58
CA LEU A 132 6.43 4.40 -0.63
C LEU A 132 6.74 3.51 -1.85
N GLY A 133 5.67 3.09 -2.55
CA GLY A 133 5.74 2.30 -3.77
C GLY A 133 5.68 3.18 -5.02
N ALA A 134 4.62 3.03 -5.82
CA ALA A 134 4.40 3.84 -7.01
C ALA A 134 4.11 5.31 -6.69
N GLY A 135 4.35 6.19 -7.69
CA GLY A 135 4.07 7.62 -7.56
C GLY A 135 5.20 8.47 -6.95
N ARG A 136 6.36 7.88 -6.70
CA ARG A 136 7.54 8.63 -6.20
C ARG A 136 7.93 9.80 -7.11
N ALA A 137 7.69 9.69 -8.42
CA ALA A 137 7.93 10.78 -9.37
C ALA A 137 7.07 12.04 -9.12
N LEU A 138 6.05 11.96 -8.25
CA LEU A 138 5.24 13.10 -7.82
C LEU A 138 5.90 13.88 -6.66
N LEU A 139 6.99 13.36 -6.10
CA LEU A 139 7.72 13.98 -5.00
C LEU A 139 8.97 14.70 -5.51
N THR A 140 9.30 15.82 -4.89
CA THR A 140 10.54 16.56 -5.13
C THR A 140 11.70 15.97 -4.32
N GLY A 141 12.96 16.24 -4.74
CA GLY A 141 14.15 15.84 -4.00
C GLY A 141 14.25 14.33 -3.78
N ASP A 142 13.98 13.53 -4.83
CA ASP A 142 14.05 12.07 -4.81
C ASP A 142 13.18 11.40 -3.73
N GLY A 143 12.17 12.12 -3.23
CA GLY A 143 11.23 11.61 -2.23
C GLY A 143 11.78 11.58 -0.80
N ILE A 144 12.87 12.28 -0.49
CA ILE A 144 13.44 12.31 0.86
C ILE A 144 12.45 12.82 1.91
N LYS A 145 11.54 13.72 1.53
CA LYS A 145 10.48 14.23 2.40
C LYS A 145 9.50 13.15 2.83
N ALA A 146 9.34 12.06 2.06
CA ALA A 146 8.51 10.93 2.47
C ALA A 146 9.04 10.28 3.76
N PHE A 147 10.36 10.12 3.87
CA PHE A 147 11.00 9.61 5.10
C PHE A 147 10.83 10.57 6.27
N GLN A 148 10.96 11.88 6.03
CA GLN A 148 10.70 12.91 7.04
C GLN A 148 9.24 12.93 7.50
N SER A 149 8.31 12.47 6.65
CA SER A 149 6.89 12.35 6.96
C SER A 149 6.52 11.01 7.59
N GLY A 150 7.47 10.08 7.78
CA GLY A 150 7.25 8.82 8.48
C GLY A 150 7.30 7.55 7.61
N ALA A 151 7.67 7.63 6.34
CA ALA A 151 7.94 6.42 5.57
C ALA A 151 9.20 5.72 6.10
N SER A 152 9.17 4.38 6.19
CA SER A 152 10.30 3.55 6.61
C SER A 152 11.17 3.11 5.45
N ALA A 153 10.57 2.95 4.26
CA ALA A 153 11.23 2.43 3.08
C ALA A 153 10.62 2.95 1.78
N THR A 154 11.32 2.75 0.69
CA THR A 154 10.80 2.99 -0.66
C THR A 154 11.23 1.87 -1.59
N ILE A 155 10.43 1.64 -2.64
CA ILE A 155 10.79 0.71 -3.70
C ILE A 155 11.63 1.46 -4.73
N THR A 156 12.81 0.91 -5.06
CA THR A 156 13.73 1.45 -6.06
C THR A 156 13.98 0.45 -7.17
N GLY A 157 14.37 0.91 -8.33
CA GLY A 157 14.72 0.07 -9.48
C GLY A 157 13.76 0.21 -10.66
N ASN A 158 14.12 -0.39 -11.79
CA ASN A 158 13.29 -0.43 -12.98
C ASN A 158 12.22 -1.53 -12.82
N MET A 159 11.03 -1.13 -12.40
CA MET A 159 9.89 -2.04 -12.32
C MET A 159 8.92 -1.75 -13.45
N LEU A 160 8.29 -2.79 -13.99
CA LEU A 160 7.33 -2.70 -15.11
C LEU A 160 6.12 -1.81 -14.82
N THR A 161 5.80 -1.59 -13.54
CA THR A 161 4.62 -0.85 -13.09
C THR A 161 4.92 0.46 -12.37
N THR A 162 6.20 0.79 -12.17
CA THR A 162 6.61 2.03 -11.49
C THR A 162 7.63 2.76 -12.34
N VAL A 163 7.46 4.08 -12.48
CA VAL A 163 8.50 4.92 -13.08
C VAL A 163 9.67 4.96 -12.09
N ALA A 164 10.75 4.25 -12.45
CA ALA A 164 11.94 4.21 -11.62
C ALA A 164 12.67 5.56 -11.64
N VAL A 165 13.07 6.02 -10.47
CA VAL A 165 14.11 7.05 -10.37
C VAL A 165 15.45 6.35 -10.49
N SER A 166 16.34 6.87 -11.35
CA SER A 166 17.67 6.31 -11.53
C SER A 166 18.44 6.29 -10.20
N TYR A 167 19.31 5.29 -10.04
CA TYR A 167 20.08 5.00 -8.81
C TYR A 167 21.08 6.09 -8.38
N THR A 168 21.11 7.26 -8.98
CA THR A 168 22.04 8.31 -8.63
C THR A 168 21.65 8.96 -7.30
N HIS A 169 22.39 8.61 -6.25
CA HIS A 169 22.49 9.27 -4.95
C HIS A 169 21.34 9.12 -3.95
N LEU A 170 21.08 7.91 -3.46
CA LEU A 170 20.50 7.72 -2.14
C LEU A 170 21.62 7.51 -1.11
N THR A 171 22.27 8.56 -0.70
CA THR A 171 22.99 8.55 0.57
C THR A 171 21.98 8.87 1.66
N LEU A 172 21.55 7.87 2.43
CA LEU A 172 20.86 8.10 3.68
C LEU A 172 21.83 8.88 4.59
N PRO A 173 21.34 9.94 5.28
CA PRO A 173 22.16 10.58 6.29
C PRO A 173 22.49 9.53 7.37
N THR A 174 23.75 9.19 7.51
CA THR A 174 24.24 8.44 8.67
C THR A 174 24.16 9.38 9.87
N THR A 175 23.23 9.10 10.78
CA THR A 175 23.23 9.67 12.14
C THR A 175 24.26 8.98 12.98
#